data_3f0a70c62431917308a721c018668f75
#
_entry.id   3f0a70c62431917308a721c018668f75
#
_cell.length_a   1.000
_cell.length_b   1.000
_cell.length_c   1.000
_cell.angle_alpha   90.00
_cell.angle_beta   90.00
_cell.angle_gamma   90.00
#
_symmetry.space_group_name_H-M   'P 1'
#
loop_
_entity.id
_entity.type
_entity.pdbx_description
1 polymer ?
#
loop_
_entity_poly.entity_id
_entity_poly.type
_entity_poly.pdbx_seq_one_letter_code
_entity_poly.pdbx_strand_id
1 'polypeptide(L)'
;MPKDRPAHAARAPEMSGAEHAPTPADRAPATDAAAALLGALVAGGVRHVVLSPGSRSQALALVAAELEQRGLIRLHVRIDERVAGFTALGIGRETRMPAAVVCTSGTAVANLMPAVLEAHHSGVPLLLLTADRPPELRGIGANQATRQPGVFSGFVRLEADALTPEDVDAHPAAPQAAEIAALAVEALAATRGDRSRPAGPVHLNLPYRNPLSGALPPWLIGAEAEPALTPGPNGTDTDAAAESTVSGAHYQGGGGIGQAEPPMPLEAVELTRGPNTLVVAGADAGPAAEELAHAGGWPLVAEIVSGARFGRNLVHGYRAVLSRPELADAVERVVVFGHPTLSREVAGLLSRPEIEVWAVRGPGEDLNLNGTTTAVSAVSVSPGVADRAWLGAWMRASRDEAVDLSPAAPDVDGLASTVPQERLGAISAEMAVLKAPLDRESLVDAVWRASWPHDRLLFASSRLVRVADTVLGGKKVPVHANRGLAGIDGIVATGVGIAVASQDDARAGVTRVLTGDLSLLHDVGALLLPGAEDEPRIQVIVGNDGGGTIFDGLEVAGTAPPAAAERVLFTPHEVRLEQLALAYGWEYRRITTRSALDQALTSPVGGRQLIEVPLAR
;
A
#
# COMPACT_ATOMS: atom_id res chain seq x y z
N MET A 1 50.87 -23.47 -13.16
CA MET A 1 51.44 -23.04 -11.85
C MET A 1 50.78 -21.72 -11.49
N PRO A 2 49.85 -21.66 -10.52
CA PRO A 2 49.30 -20.42 -10.01
C PRO A 2 50.17 -19.85 -8.91
N LYS A 3 50.44 -18.55 -8.96
CA LYS A 3 51.20 -17.82 -7.95
C LYS A 3 50.27 -17.44 -6.78
N ASP A 4 50.68 -17.87 -5.58
CA ASP A 4 50.11 -17.50 -4.30
C ASP A 4 50.08 -15.98 -4.11
N ARG A 5 48.92 -15.45 -3.76
CA ARG A 5 48.79 -14.12 -3.14
C ARG A 5 48.58 -14.31 -1.64
N PRO A 6 49.34 -13.61 -0.79
CA PRO A 6 49.14 -13.70 0.64
C PRO A 6 47.84 -13.04 1.06
N ALA A 7 47.09 -13.72 1.93
CA ALA A 7 45.90 -13.18 2.58
C ALA A 7 46.32 -12.05 3.55
N HIS A 8 45.88 -10.83 3.27
CA HIS A 8 45.89 -9.75 4.27
C HIS A 8 44.76 -10.02 5.26
N ALA A 9 45.08 -10.61 6.40
CA ALA A 9 44.24 -10.58 7.58
C ALA A 9 44.19 -9.13 8.08
N ALA A 10 43.09 -8.45 7.86
CA ALA A 10 42.80 -7.19 8.54
C ALA A 10 42.58 -7.50 10.02
N ARG A 11 43.52 -7.07 10.86
CA ARG A 11 43.35 -7.01 12.31
C ARG A 11 42.23 -6.03 12.63
N ALA A 12 41.16 -6.51 13.25
CA ALA A 12 40.17 -5.65 13.86
C ALA A 12 40.85 -4.77 14.93
N PRO A 13 40.55 -3.47 15.04
CA PRO A 13 41.06 -2.66 16.12
C PRO A 13 40.46 -3.16 17.45
N GLU A 14 41.33 -3.49 18.39
CA GLU A 14 40.96 -3.74 19.77
C GLU A 14 40.39 -2.44 20.34
N MET A 15 39.07 -2.37 20.52
CA MET A 15 38.42 -1.32 21.28
C MET A 15 38.58 -1.58 22.78
N SER A 16 39.69 -1.13 23.35
CA SER A 16 39.79 -0.86 24.78
C SER A 16 39.37 0.58 25.02
N GLY A 17 38.10 0.80 25.27
CA GLY A 17 37.58 2.10 25.68
C GLY A 17 36.68 1.89 26.88
N ALA A 18 37.14 2.33 28.07
CA ALA A 18 36.21 2.61 29.15
C ALA A 18 35.15 3.58 28.59
N GLU A 19 33.87 3.19 28.62
CA GLU A 19 32.76 4.05 28.26
C GLU A 19 32.79 5.30 29.17
N HIS A 20 33.32 6.41 28.65
CA HIS A 20 33.16 7.72 29.26
C HIS A 20 31.73 8.17 29.00
N ALA A 21 30.98 8.43 30.06
CA ALA A 21 29.68 9.07 29.90
C ALA A 21 29.87 10.38 29.10
N PRO A 22 29.06 10.61 28.04
CA PRO A 22 29.24 11.77 27.17
C PRO A 22 29.18 13.08 27.98
N THR A 23 30.15 13.95 27.74
CA THR A 23 30.19 15.30 28.35
C THR A 23 29.23 16.23 27.62
N PRO A 24 28.79 17.36 28.22
CA PRO A 24 27.98 18.35 27.52
C PRO A 24 28.60 18.84 26.21
N ALA A 25 29.91 18.89 26.10
CA ALA A 25 30.63 19.29 24.89
C ALA A 25 30.52 18.29 23.73
N ASP A 26 30.09 17.06 23.99
CA ASP A 26 29.94 16.04 22.98
C ASP A 26 28.49 15.98 22.41
N ARG A 27 27.57 16.78 22.97
CA ARG A 27 26.15 16.80 22.56
C ARG A 27 25.92 17.74 21.37
N ALA A 28 24.92 17.41 20.57
CA ALA A 28 24.42 18.25 19.47
C ALA A 28 22.92 18.46 19.61
N PRO A 29 22.41 19.71 19.56
CA PRO A 29 20.98 20.01 19.65
C PRO A 29 20.15 19.23 18.61
N ALA A 30 20.70 19.00 17.42
CA ALA A 30 20.08 18.21 16.38
C ALA A 30 19.82 16.75 16.83
N THR A 31 20.78 16.14 17.55
CA THR A 31 20.64 14.77 18.07
C THR A 31 19.63 14.70 19.21
N ASP A 32 19.63 15.67 20.11
CA ASP A 32 18.67 15.72 21.21
C ASP A 32 17.22 15.89 20.71
N ALA A 33 17.01 16.76 19.73
CA ALA A 33 15.71 16.96 19.09
C ALA A 33 15.25 15.71 18.32
N ALA A 34 16.16 15.08 17.57
CA ALA A 34 15.85 13.82 16.87
C ALA A 34 15.45 12.70 17.85
N ALA A 35 16.16 12.61 19.00
CA ALA A 35 15.85 11.64 20.04
C ALA A 35 14.48 11.90 20.69
N ALA A 36 14.16 13.17 21.01
CA ALA A 36 12.86 13.54 21.56
C ALA A 36 11.71 13.23 20.58
N LEU A 37 11.89 13.55 19.30
CA LEU A 37 10.91 13.29 18.25
C LEU A 37 10.66 11.78 18.08
N LEU A 38 11.71 11.03 17.76
CA LEU A 38 11.59 9.60 17.49
C LEU A 38 11.16 8.82 18.75
N GLY A 39 11.64 9.20 19.92
CA GLY A 39 11.20 8.62 21.20
C GLY A 39 9.71 8.80 21.43
N ALA A 40 9.17 9.99 21.19
CA ALA A 40 7.73 10.26 21.32
C ALA A 40 6.90 9.49 20.27
N LEU A 41 7.38 9.37 19.04
CA LEU A 41 6.73 8.58 18.00
C LEU A 41 6.69 7.09 18.36
N VAL A 42 7.79 6.54 18.88
CA VAL A 42 7.87 5.14 19.35
C VAL A 42 6.93 4.90 20.53
N ALA A 43 6.91 5.82 21.51
CA ALA A 43 5.95 5.77 22.61
C ALA A 43 4.50 5.82 22.13
N GLY A 44 4.22 6.54 21.03
CA GLY A 44 2.92 6.62 20.36
C GLY A 44 2.59 5.41 19.48
N GLY A 45 3.48 4.41 19.37
CA GLY A 45 3.24 3.15 18.67
C GLY A 45 3.87 3.02 17.28
N VAL A 46 4.67 3.97 16.83
CA VAL A 46 5.47 3.81 15.59
C VAL A 46 6.50 2.70 15.81
N ARG A 47 6.52 1.72 14.90
CA ARG A 47 7.43 0.57 14.96
C ARG A 47 8.34 0.45 13.74
N HIS A 48 8.05 1.15 12.67
CA HIS A 48 8.82 1.11 11.44
C HIS A 48 9.31 2.50 11.05
N VAL A 49 10.60 2.59 10.75
CA VAL A 49 11.24 3.78 10.18
C VAL A 49 11.86 3.38 8.85
N VAL A 50 11.51 4.08 7.78
CA VAL A 50 12.10 3.92 6.45
C VAL A 50 13.01 5.11 6.20
N LEU A 51 14.30 4.87 5.96
CA LEU A 51 15.31 5.92 5.92
C LEU A 51 16.04 5.93 4.57
N SER A 52 16.12 7.13 3.97
CA SER A 52 17.05 7.39 2.87
C SER A 52 18.26 8.17 3.39
N PRO A 53 19.49 7.66 3.14
CA PRO A 53 20.70 8.28 3.68
C PRO A 53 20.94 9.70 3.18
N GLY A 54 21.35 10.60 4.07
CA GLY A 54 21.70 11.95 3.70
C GLY A 54 22.37 12.74 4.83
N SER A 55 23.18 13.74 4.47
CA SER A 55 23.99 14.48 5.46
C SER A 55 23.13 15.25 6.46
N ARG A 56 22.06 15.93 6.02
CA ARG A 56 21.24 16.78 6.91
C ARG A 56 20.37 15.95 7.86
N SER A 57 20.03 14.71 7.48
CA SER A 57 19.22 13.78 8.28
C SER A 57 20.04 12.87 9.20
N GLN A 58 21.36 13.08 9.36
CA GLN A 58 22.22 12.16 10.11
C GLN A 58 21.82 12.02 11.59
N ALA A 59 21.32 13.08 12.23
CA ALA A 59 20.81 12.99 13.61
C ALA A 59 19.66 11.99 13.72
N LEU A 60 18.66 12.10 12.84
CA LEU A 60 17.54 11.16 12.78
C LEU A 60 18.00 9.74 12.48
N ALA A 61 18.97 9.60 11.55
CA ALA A 61 19.49 8.30 11.14
C ALA A 61 20.20 7.56 12.28
N LEU A 62 21.06 8.26 13.03
CA LEU A 62 21.82 7.67 14.14
C LEU A 62 20.92 7.33 15.33
N VAL A 63 19.93 8.18 15.63
CA VAL A 63 18.93 7.88 16.66
C VAL A 63 18.07 6.68 16.26
N ALA A 64 17.64 6.60 14.99
CA ALA A 64 16.87 5.46 14.50
C ALA A 64 17.66 4.15 14.59
N ALA A 65 18.96 4.18 14.24
CA ALA A 65 19.84 3.01 14.36
C ALA A 65 19.97 2.54 15.82
N GLU A 66 20.08 3.46 16.79
CA GLU A 66 20.11 3.12 18.21
C GLU A 66 18.77 2.51 18.68
N LEU A 67 17.64 3.07 18.25
CA LEU A 67 16.31 2.53 18.58
C LEU A 67 16.11 1.11 18.00
N GLU A 68 16.67 0.83 16.82
CA GLU A 68 16.66 -0.51 16.23
C GLU A 68 17.51 -1.48 17.04
N GLN A 69 18.73 -1.10 17.42
CA GLN A 69 19.61 -1.94 18.26
C GLN A 69 18.95 -2.34 19.58
N ARG A 70 18.03 -1.52 20.07
CA ARG A 70 17.23 -1.80 21.28
C ARG A 70 15.96 -2.59 21.01
N GLY A 71 15.69 -2.92 19.76
CA GLY A 71 14.47 -3.63 19.37
C GLY A 71 13.18 -2.81 19.52
N LEU A 72 13.28 -1.46 19.62
CA LEU A 72 12.12 -0.57 19.75
C LEU A 72 11.45 -0.27 18.42
N ILE A 73 12.21 -0.31 17.33
CA ILE A 73 11.75 -0.15 15.96
C ILE A 73 12.41 -1.18 15.03
N ARG A 74 11.89 -1.27 13.80
CA ARG A 74 12.56 -1.87 12.65
C ARG A 74 12.97 -0.76 11.70
N LEU A 75 14.25 -0.72 11.32
CA LEU A 75 14.81 0.28 10.43
C LEU A 75 14.98 -0.31 9.03
N HIS A 76 14.39 0.36 8.04
CA HIS A 76 14.46 -0.04 6.64
C HIS A 76 15.21 1.02 5.84
N VAL A 77 16.38 0.67 5.30
CA VAL A 77 17.20 1.63 4.55
C VAL A 77 16.92 1.50 3.05
N ARG A 78 16.58 2.62 2.40
CA ARG A 78 16.31 2.69 0.96
C ARG A 78 17.06 3.86 0.35
N ILE A 79 17.84 3.62 -0.70
CA ILE A 79 18.63 4.67 -1.34
C ILE A 79 17.80 5.61 -2.21
N ASP A 80 16.64 5.17 -2.67
CA ASP A 80 15.69 5.95 -3.47
C ASP A 80 14.53 6.37 -2.57
N GLU A 81 14.31 7.69 -2.43
CA GLU A 81 13.28 8.24 -1.55
C GLU A 81 11.87 7.91 -2.03
N ARG A 82 11.65 7.75 -3.32
CA ARG A 82 10.36 7.28 -3.84
C ARG A 82 10.08 5.84 -3.37
N VAL A 83 11.08 4.97 -3.46
CA VAL A 83 11.00 3.61 -2.93
C VAL A 83 10.76 3.62 -1.42
N ALA A 84 11.45 4.52 -0.68
CA ALA A 84 11.24 4.69 0.77
C ALA A 84 9.79 5.09 1.09
N GLY A 85 9.26 6.08 0.37
CA GLY A 85 7.87 6.54 0.53
C GLY A 85 6.84 5.43 0.30
N PHE A 86 6.98 4.67 -0.79
CA PHE A 86 6.07 3.56 -1.09
C PHE A 86 6.28 2.33 -0.19
N THR A 87 7.49 2.08 0.31
CA THR A 87 7.71 1.05 1.34
C THR A 87 6.95 1.42 2.62
N ALA A 88 7.05 2.67 3.07
CA ALA A 88 6.31 3.16 4.22
C ALA A 88 4.79 3.17 4.00
N LEU A 89 4.33 3.50 2.79
CA LEU A 89 2.93 3.38 2.38
C LEU A 89 2.43 1.93 2.55
N GLY A 90 3.21 0.95 2.09
CA GLY A 90 2.88 -0.47 2.23
C GLY A 90 2.75 -0.90 3.70
N ILE A 91 3.66 -0.45 4.55
CA ILE A 91 3.60 -0.69 6.00
C ILE A 91 2.35 -0.06 6.60
N GLY A 92 2.09 1.21 6.31
CA GLY A 92 0.91 1.92 6.82
C GLY A 92 -0.40 1.30 6.34
N ARG A 93 -0.46 0.80 5.11
CA ARG A 93 -1.61 0.09 4.54
C ARG A 93 -1.92 -1.22 5.26
N GLU A 94 -0.88 -1.99 5.59
CA GLU A 94 -1.03 -3.26 6.30
C GLU A 94 -1.37 -3.07 7.78
N THR A 95 -0.65 -2.18 8.47
CA THR A 95 -0.72 -2.06 9.93
C THR A 95 -1.77 -1.07 10.41
N ARG A 96 -2.24 -0.16 9.55
CA ARG A 96 -3.05 1.02 9.91
C ARG A 96 -2.34 1.97 10.89
N MET A 97 -1.04 1.80 11.07
CA MET A 97 -0.14 2.66 11.83
C MET A 97 0.85 3.32 10.85
N PRO A 98 1.19 4.61 11.04
CA PRO A 98 2.17 5.22 10.14
C PRO A 98 3.55 4.59 10.32
N ALA A 99 4.25 4.33 9.21
CA ALA A 99 5.69 4.26 9.20
C ALA A 99 6.25 5.69 9.04
N ALA A 100 7.36 5.98 9.71
CA ALA A 100 8.06 7.25 9.54
C ALA A 100 9.05 7.15 8.38
N VAL A 101 8.98 8.10 7.43
CA VAL A 101 9.96 8.21 6.34
C VAL A 101 10.94 9.32 6.68
N VAL A 102 12.22 9.00 6.72
CA VAL A 102 13.29 9.96 6.99
C VAL A 102 14.11 10.19 5.72
N CYS A 103 14.24 11.44 5.30
CA CYS A 103 15.13 11.81 4.20
C CYS A 103 15.85 13.15 4.46
N THR A 104 16.86 13.41 3.65
CA THR A 104 17.58 14.68 3.64
C THR A 104 16.80 15.75 2.86
N SER A 105 17.39 16.93 2.73
CA SER A 105 16.79 18.09 2.05
C SER A 105 16.93 18.03 0.52
N GLY A 106 16.21 18.92 -0.14
CA GLY A 106 16.32 19.13 -1.59
C GLY A 106 15.43 18.18 -2.40
N THR A 107 15.96 17.55 -3.46
CA THR A 107 15.20 16.65 -4.33
C THR A 107 14.73 15.39 -3.63
N ALA A 108 15.38 14.98 -2.55
CA ALA A 108 14.94 13.89 -1.68
C ALA A 108 13.48 14.05 -1.26
N VAL A 109 13.10 15.25 -0.82
CA VAL A 109 11.74 15.58 -0.40
C VAL A 109 10.77 15.49 -1.58
N ALA A 110 11.14 16.01 -2.75
CA ALA A 110 10.29 15.98 -3.94
C ALA A 110 10.00 14.54 -4.43
N ASN A 111 10.92 13.61 -4.26
CA ASN A 111 10.73 12.20 -4.61
C ASN A 111 9.68 11.48 -3.75
N LEU A 112 9.28 12.03 -2.61
CA LEU A 112 8.21 11.48 -1.78
C LEU A 112 6.80 11.80 -2.31
N MET A 113 6.66 12.80 -3.21
CA MET A 113 5.35 13.27 -3.70
C MET A 113 4.43 12.16 -4.23
N PRO A 114 4.90 11.19 -5.05
CA PRO A 114 4.02 10.13 -5.53
C PRO A 114 3.40 9.29 -4.41
N ALA A 115 4.19 8.93 -3.40
CA ALA A 115 3.71 8.19 -2.24
C ALA A 115 2.75 9.02 -1.36
N VAL A 116 3.01 10.32 -1.23
CA VAL A 116 2.13 11.26 -0.50
C VAL A 116 0.77 11.36 -1.19
N LEU A 117 0.74 11.49 -2.51
CA LEU A 117 -0.50 11.56 -3.28
C LEU A 117 -1.30 10.25 -3.14
N GLU A 118 -0.66 9.10 -3.29
CA GLU A 118 -1.34 7.80 -3.11
C GLU A 118 -1.85 7.64 -1.68
N ALA A 119 -1.04 8.02 -0.65
CA ALA A 119 -1.46 7.97 0.76
C ALA A 119 -2.66 8.88 1.05
N HIS A 120 -2.68 10.09 0.44
CA HIS A 120 -3.78 11.05 0.59
C HIS A 120 -5.10 10.46 0.07
N HIS A 121 -5.09 9.93 -1.16
CA HIS A 121 -6.29 9.44 -1.83
C HIS A 121 -6.73 8.05 -1.33
N SER A 122 -5.81 7.25 -0.77
CA SER A 122 -6.11 5.94 -0.19
C SER A 122 -6.32 5.96 1.33
N GLY A 123 -6.15 7.11 2.00
CA GLY A 123 -6.28 7.21 3.47
C GLY A 123 -5.27 6.36 4.23
N VAL A 124 -4.06 6.25 3.70
CA VAL A 124 -3.00 5.49 4.36
C VAL A 124 -2.21 6.41 5.29
N PRO A 125 -2.07 6.08 6.59
CA PRO A 125 -1.26 6.86 7.50
C PRO A 125 0.21 6.81 7.08
N LEU A 126 0.83 7.99 6.90
CA LEU A 126 2.22 8.14 6.47
C LEU A 126 2.85 9.34 7.16
N LEU A 127 4.01 9.19 7.76
CA LEU A 127 4.69 10.28 8.47
C LEU A 127 6.01 10.63 7.79
N LEU A 128 6.10 11.85 7.24
CA LEU A 128 7.26 12.35 6.54
C LEU A 128 8.09 13.22 7.46
N LEU A 129 9.32 12.81 7.74
CA LEU A 129 10.32 13.50 8.56
C LEU A 129 11.46 13.97 7.65
N THR A 130 11.34 15.18 7.11
CA THR A 130 12.28 15.71 6.13
C THR A 130 13.25 16.68 6.76
N ALA A 131 14.54 16.35 6.78
CA ALA A 131 15.54 17.26 7.29
C ALA A 131 15.74 18.46 6.34
N ASP A 132 15.94 19.64 6.89
CA ASP A 132 16.10 20.89 6.13
C ASP A 132 17.26 21.76 6.64
N ARG A 133 17.61 22.76 5.85
CA ARG A 133 18.46 23.86 6.27
C ARG A 133 17.70 24.75 7.25
N PRO A 134 18.40 25.31 8.24
CA PRO A 134 17.80 26.29 9.13
C PRO A 134 17.39 27.56 8.36
N PRO A 135 16.48 28.38 8.89
CA PRO A 135 15.90 29.54 8.19
C PRO A 135 16.93 30.48 7.57
N GLU A 136 18.04 30.72 8.23
CA GLU A 136 19.10 31.60 7.75
C GLU A 136 19.85 31.11 6.51
N LEU A 137 19.71 29.84 6.16
CA LEU A 137 20.29 29.21 4.95
C LEU A 137 19.26 28.99 3.84
N ARG A 138 18.02 29.42 4.04
CA ARG A 138 16.97 29.28 3.01
C ARG A 138 16.89 30.51 2.11
N GLY A 139 16.63 30.34 0.84
CA GLY A 139 16.43 31.44 -0.11
C GLY A 139 17.67 32.23 -0.51
N ILE A 140 18.87 31.79 -0.12
CA ILE A 140 20.16 32.48 -0.39
C ILE A 140 21.08 31.66 -1.31
N GLY A 141 20.60 30.63 -1.96
CA GLY A 141 21.41 29.77 -2.84
C GLY A 141 22.31 28.79 -2.09
N ALA A 142 22.02 28.45 -0.84
CA ALA A 142 22.76 27.43 -0.09
C ALA A 142 22.68 26.07 -0.77
N ASN A 143 23.76 25.28 -0.65
CA ASN A 143 23.85 23.96 -1.26
C ASN A 143 22.70 23.04 -0.83
N GLN A 144 22.04 22.39 -1.79
CA GLN A 144 20.94 21.42 -1.57
C GLN A 144 19.79 21.99 -0.73
N ALA A 145 19.51 23.29 -0.87
CA ALA A 145 18.39 23.98 -0.23
C ALA A 145 17.29 24.27 -1.24
N THR A 146 16.05 24.09 -0.83
CA THR A 146 14.86 24.46 -1.60
C THR A 146 13.75 24.93 -0.65
N ARG A 147 12.61 25.37 -1.19
CA ARG A 147 11.43 25.68 -0.37
C ARG A 147 10.73 24.37 0.00
N GLN A 148 11.07 23.78 1.16
CA GLN A 148 10.47 22.51 1.63
C GLN A 148 9.15 22.73 2.36
N PRO A 149 9.01 23.71 3.29
CA PRO A 149 7.70 24.00 3.86
C PRO A 149 6.69 24.34 2.75
N GLY A 150 5.53 23.70 2.77
CA GLY A 150 4.47 23.88 1.79
C GLY A 150 4.58 22.98 0.55
N VAL A 151 5.60 22.15 0.41
CA VAL A 151 5.80 21.32 -0.80
C VAL A 151 4.70 20.26 -0.98
N PHE A 152 4.07 19.81 0.10
CA PHE A 152 2.97 18.85 0.09
C PHE A 152 1.62 19.49 0.43
N SER A 153 1.53 20.82 0.42
CA SER A 153 0.29 21.54 0.75
C SER A 153 -0.90 21.05 -0.07
N GLY A 154 -2.03 20.84 0.60
CA GLY A 154 -3.25 20.30 0.01
C GLY A 154 -3.34 18.76 0.02
N PHE A 155 -2.24 18.05 0.26
CA PHE A 155 -2.22 16.58 0.27
C PHE A 155 -1.89 15.97 1.62
N VAL A 156 -1.47 16.76 2.61
CA VAL A 156 -1.15 16.30 3.96
C VAL A 156 -2.22 16.73 4.97
N ARG A 157 -2.40 15.93 6.03
CA ARG A 157 -3.35 16.21 7.12
C ARG A 157 -2.83 17.27 8.07
N LEU A 158 -1.52 17.34 8.23
CA LEU A 158 -0.78 18.34 8.99
C LEU A 158 0.54 18.61 8.26
N GLU A 159 0.92 19.86 8.18
CA GLU A 159 2.25 20.30 7.75
C GLU A 159 2.82 21.25 8.78
N ALA A 160 4.03 20.95 9.27
CA ALA A 160 4.71 21.80 10.23
C ALA A 160 6.18 22.01 9.86
N ASP A 161 6.62 23.27 9.92
CA ASP A 161 8.04 23.65 9.89
C ASP A 161 8.49 23.77 11.36
N ALA A 162 9.20 22.76 11.87
CA ALA A 162 9.59 22.67 13.25
C ALA A 162 10.59 23.78 13.62
N LEU A 163 10.66 24.11 14.90
CA LEU A 163 11.68 25.01 15.41
C LEU A 163 13.07 24.40 15.22
N THR A 164 14.03 25.24 14.80
CA THR A 164 15.43 24.81 14.71
C THR A 164 15.98 24.63 16.12
N PRO A 165 16.51 23.44 16.48
CA PRO A 165 17.10 23.20 17.79
C PRO A 165 18.26 24.16 18.08
N GLU A 166 18.29 24.73 19.26
CA GLU A 166 19.33 25.67 19.70
C GLU A 166 20.30 25.04 20.71
N ASP A 167 21.45 25.68 20.92
CA ASP A 167 22.46 25.20 21.86
C ASP A 167 21.93 25.21 23.29
N VAL A 168 22.20 24.16 24.05
CA VAL A 168 21.70 23.94 25.42
C VAL A 168 22.20 24.98 26.42
N ASP A 169 23.37 25.57 26.16
CA ASP A 169 23.96 26.61 27.02
C ASP A 169 23.27 27.96 26.87
N ALA A 170 22.54 28.18 25.76
CA ALA A 170 21.79 29.40 25.50
C ALA A 170 20.35 29.35 26.02
N HIS A 171 19.73 28.16 26.09
CA HIS A 171 18.36 27.97 26.58
C HIS A 171 18.20 26.57 27.23
N PRO A 172 17.44 26.43 28.32
CA PRO A 172 17.20 25.13 28.96
C PRO A 172 16.64 24.12 27.96
N ALA A 173 17.30 22.99 27.75
CA ALA A 173 16.93 21.97 26.78
C ALA A 173 15.51 21.37 26.99
N ALA A 174 14.97 21.50 28.19
CA ALA A 174 13.67 20.94 28.54
C ALA A 174 12.48 21.52 27.75
N PRO A 175 12.34 22.83 27.49
CA PRO A 175 11.22 23.35 26.71
C PRO A 175 11.22 22.86 25.27
N GLN A 176 12.36 22.82 24.59
CA GLN A 176 12.45 22.38 23.17
C GLN A 176 12.17 20.90 22.99
N ALA A 177 12.66 20.05 23.88
CA ALA A 177 12.36 18.61 23.83
C ALA A 177 10.87 18.32 24.04
N ALA A 178 10.21 19.05 24.94
CA ALA A 178 8.77 18.93 25.18
C ALA A 178 7.94 19.41 23.98
N GLU A 179 8.34 20.50 23.32
CA GLU A 179 7.67 21.03 22.12
C GLU A 179 7.77 20.06 20.94
N ILE A 180 8.96 19.49 20.72
CA ILE A 180 9.17 18.48 19.66
C ILE A 180 8.40 17.19 19.97
N ALA A 181 8.33 16.76 21.22
CA ALA A 181 7.54 15.61 21.63
C ALA A 181 6.03 15.88 21.46
N ALA A 182 5.55 17.07 21.80
CA ALA A 182 4.16 17.46 21.57
C ALA A 182 3.82 17.49 20.07
N LEU A 183 4.70 18.02 19.23
CA LEU A 183 4.53 18.00 17.77
C LEU A 183 4.48 16.57 17.23
N ALA A 184 5.27 15.63 17.78
CA ALA A 184 5.21 14.22 17.41
C ALA A 184 3.85 13.60 17.72
N VAL A 185 3.28 13.90 18.89
CA VAL A 185 1.95 13.41 19.31
C VAL A 185 0.85 13.98 18.40
N GLU A 186 0.89 15.28 18.11
CA GLU A 186 -0.05 15.94 17.19
C GLU A 186 0.03 15.33 15.78
N ALA A 187 1.25 15.19 15.26
CA ALA A 187 1.50 14.58 13.96
C ALA A 187 0.95 13.15 13.89
N LEU A 188 1.18 12.35 14.92
CA LEU A 188 0.69 10.98 14.98
C LEU A 188 -0.85 10.92 15.05
N ALA A 189 -1.48 11.80 15.79
CA ALA A 189 -2.94 11.92 15.80
C ALA A 189 -3.49 12.31 14.43
N ALA A 190 -2.87 13.27 13.76
CA ALA A 190 -3.27 13.73 12.44
C ALA A 190 -3.12 12.64 11.37
N THR A 191 -2.07 11.77 11.43
CA THR A 191 -1.94 10.65 10.48
C THR A 191 -3.04 9.61 10.60
N ARG A 192 -3.50 9.33 11.81
CA ARG A 192 -4.56 8.34 12.09
C ARG A 192 -5.93 8.83 11.67
N GLY A 193 -6.12 10.15 11.64
CA GLY A 193 -7.42 10.75 11.42
C GLY A 193 -8.40 10.47 12.56
N ASP A 194 -9.64 10.91 12.36
CA ASP A 194 -10.77 10.71 13.27
C ASP A 194 -12.08 10.58 12.48
N ARG A 195 -13.23 10.69 13.17
CA ARG A 195 -14.56 10.61 12.53
C ARG A 195 -14.82 11.76 11.53
N SER A 196 -14.14 12.88 11.67
CA SER A 196 -14.32 14.07 10.81
C SER A 196 -13.30 14.14 9.68
N ARG A 197 -12.12 13.55 9.89
CA ARG A 197 -11.02 13.61 8.93
C ARG A 197 -10.38 12.23 8.77
N PRO A 198 -10.37 11.65 7.56
CA PRO A 198 -9.78 10.33 7.31
C PRO A 198 -8.26 10.36 7.55
N ALA A 199 -7.70 9.17 7.86
CA ALA A 199 -6.26 8.98 7.94
C ALA A 199 -5.54 9.48 6.68
N GLY A 200 -4.25 9.76 6.78
CA GLY A 200 -3.47 10.21 5.64
C GLY A 200 -2.06 10.67 5.99
N PRO A 201 -1.33 11.23 5.03
CA PRO A 201 0.05 11.66 5.24
C PRO A 201 0.15 12.93 6.08
N VAL A 202 1.26 13.04 6.81
CA VAL A 202 1.66 14.22 7.59
C VAL A 202 3.11 14.56 7.25
N HIS A 203 3.43 15.85 7.16
CA HIS A 203 4.76 16.34 6.87
C HIS A 203 5.32 17.18 8.03
N LEU A 204 6.45 16.76 8.58
CA LEU A 204 7.26 17.53 9.50
C LEU A 204 8.57 17.91 8.82
N ASN A 205 8.74 19.19 8.52
CA ASN A 205 9.98 19.75 8.04
C ASN A 205 10.87 20.08 9.24
N LEU A 206 12.08 19.52 9.28
CA LEU A 206 12.95 19.49 10.45
C LEU A 206 14.26 20.22 10.15
N PRO A 207 14.35 21.53 10.47
CA PRO A 207 15.57 22.29 10.24
C PRO A 207 16.63 21.97 11.29
N TYR A 208 17.86 21.70 10.83
CA TYR A 208 19.01 21.41 11.70
C TYR A 208 20.20 22.31 11.40
N ARG A 209 20.85 22.84 12.46
CA ARG A 209 22.15 23.53 12.41
C ARG A 209 23.30 22.59 12.67
N ASN A 210 24.50 22.98 12.27
CA ASN A 210 25.72 22.27 12.69
C ASN A 210 26.02 22.55 14.17
N PRO A 211 26.55 21.56 14.93
CA PRO A 211 26.84 20.19 14.51
C PRO A 211 25.59 19.35 14.29
N LEU A 212 25.61 18.53 13.21
CA LEU A 212 24.45 17.74 12.81
C LEU A 212 24.32 16.41 13.55
N SER A 213 25.35 16.01 14.28
CA SER A 213 25.35 14.81 15.11
C SER A 213 26.28 15.01 16.31
N GLY A 214 25.91 14.39 17.41
CA GLY A 214 26.65 14.36 18.65
C GLY A 214 26.34 13.09 19.43
N ALA A 215 26.83 12.98 20.65
CA ALA A 215 26.54 11.87 21.53
C ALA A 215 25.02 11.73 21.77
N LEU A 216 24.56 10.50 21.84
CA LEU A 216 23.15 10.20 22.15
C LEU A 216 22.82 10.61 23.59
N PRO A 217 21.62 11.14 23.87
CA PRO A 217 21.25 11.54 25.20
C PRO A 217 21.18 10.35 26.16
N PRO A 218 21.66 10.47 27.41
CA PRO A 218 21.73 9.35 28.37
C PRO A 218 20.39 8.68 28.65
N TRP A 219 19.28 9.40 28.59
CA TRP A 219 17.94 8.84 28.79
C TRP A 219 17.54 7.86 27.65
N LEU A 220 18.04 8.10 26.44
CA LEU A 220 17.85 7.18 25.33
C LEU A 220 18.72 5.94 25.55
N ILE A 221 19.93 6.08 26.12
CA ILE A 221 20.87 4.98 26.36
C ILE A 221 20.50 4.15 27.60
N GLY A 222 19.85 4.72 28.61
CA GLY A 222 19.52 4.08 29.88
C GLY A 222 18.14 3.39 29.98
N ALA A 223 17.29 3.53 28.97
CA ALA A 223 15.97 2.91 28.99
C ALA A 223 16.11 1.40 28.77
N GLU A 224 16.04 0.60 29.85
CA GLU A 224 15.70 -0.81 29.72
C GLU A 224 14.32 -0.91 29.09
N ALA A 225 14.19 -1.71 28.02
CA ALA A 225 12.92 -1.93 27.36
C ALA A 225 11.98 -2.63 28.36
N GLU A 226 11.03 -1.88 28.93
CA GLU A 226 9.87 -2.55 29.50
C GLU A 226 9.18 -3.32 28.37
N PRO A 227 8.86 -4.60 28.55
CA PRO A 227 8.20 -5.39 27.52
C PRO A 227 6.90 -4.69 27.12
N ALA A 228 6.78 -4.35 25.85
CA ALA A 228 5.59 -3.73 25.29
C ALA A 228 4.36 -4.52 25.76
N LEU A 229 3.44 -3.83 26.41
CA LEU A 229 2.12 -4.36 26.72
C LEU A 229 1.51 -4.88 25.40
N THR A 230 1.37 -6.19 25.31
CA THR A 230 0.63 -6.85 24.22
C THR A 230 -0.74 -6.21 24.14
N PRO A 231 -1.19 -5.74 22.95
CA PRO A 231 -2.56 -5.34 22.77
C PRO A 231 -3.44 -6.57 23.03
N GLY A 232 -4.25 -6.50 24.09
CA GLY A 232 -5.26 -7.52 24.36
C GLY A 232 -6.26 -7.60 23.21
N PRO A 233 -6.83 -8.77 22.91
CA PRO A 233 -7.85 -8.90 21.89
C PRO A 233 -9.13 -8.18 22.35
N ASN A 234 -9.59 -7.24 21.51
CA ASN A 234 -10.92 -6.63 21.56
C ASN A 234 -11.36 -6.00 22.90
N GLY A 235 -11.05 -4.73 23.07
CA GLY A 235 -11.72 -3.88 24.05
C GLY A 235 -12.87 -3.13 23.40
N THR A 236 -14.07 -3.49 23.78
CA THR A 236 -15.31 -2.75 23.55
C THR A 236 -15.21 -1.33 24.11
N ASP A 237 -15.76 -0.39 23.37
CA ASP A 237 -15.99 1.01 23.73
C ASP A 237 -16.32 1.20 25.21
N THR A 238 -15.53 2.04 25.88
CA THR A 238 -16.01 2.78 27.05
C THR A 238 -15.58 4.23 26.89
N ASP A 239 -16.59 5.09 26.75
CA ASP A 239 -16.51 6.54 26.84
C ASP A 239 -15.77 6.97 28.11
N ALA A 240 -14.65 7.67 27.92
CA ALA A 240 -14.10 8.58 28.92
C ALA A 240 -13.58 9.83 28.22
N ALA A 241 -14.48 10.80 28.09
CA ALA A 241 -14.13 12.16 27.68
C ALA A 241 -13.26 12.77 28.77
N ALA A 242 -11.96 12.90 28.51
CA ALA A 242 -11.09 13.80 29.24
C ALA A 242 -10.96 15.08 28.39
N GLU A 243 -11.70 16.12 28.75
CA GLU A 243 -11.50 17.47 28.26
C GLU A 243 -10.12 17.97 28.70
N SER A 244 -9.18 17.99 27.76
CA SER A 244 -7.91 18.68 27.90
C SER A 244 -8.02 20.02 27.17
N THR A 245 -8.26 21.07 27.92
CA THR A 245 -8.10 22.45 27.48
C THR A 245 -6.62 22.76 27.37
N VAL A 246 -6.05 22.57 26.17
CA VAL A 246 -4.74 23.12 25.82
C VAL A 246 -4.95 24.39 25.01
N SER A 247 -4.55 25.50 25.62
CA SER A 247 -4.54 26.83 25.03
C SER A 247 -3.74 26.83 23.72
N GLY A 248 -4.37 27.22 22.62
CA GLY A 248 -3.75 27.30 21.30
C GLY A 248 -2.62 28.33 21.28
N ALA A 249 -1.40 27.86 21.09
CA ALA A 249 -0.31 28.69 20.65
C ALA A 249 -0.43 28.92 19.14
N HIS A 250 -0.80 30.15 18.76
CA HIS A 250 -0.86 30.56 17.35
C HIS A 250 0.55 30.59 16.74
N TYR A 251 0.88 29.64 15.87
CA TYR A 251 2.02 29.75 14.98
C TYR A 251 1.69 30.75 13.85
N GLN A 252 2.26 31.94 13.91
CA GLN A 252 2.25 32.90 12.81
C GLN A 252 3.36 32.55 11.80
N GLY A 253 3.07 31.66 10.85
CA GLY A 253 3.83 31.50 9.61
C GLY A 253 3.08 32.23 8.50
N GLY A 254 3.66 33.30 7.96
CA GLY A 254 3.04 34.13 6.94
C GLY A 254 2.84 33.39 5.62
N GLY A 255 1.65 33.50 5.07
CA GLY A 255 1.25 33.04 3.73
C GLY A 255 -0.05 32.27 3.79
N GLY A 256 -1.19 32.96 3.91
CA GLY A 256 -2.52 32.36 3.89
C GLY A 256 -2.81 31.69 2.56
N ILE A 257 -2.72 30.36 2.51
CA ILE A 257 -3.51 29.52 1.63
C ILE A 257 -4.61 28.98 2.54
N GLY A 258 -5.88 29.21 2.17
CA GLY A 258 -7.03 28.95 3.01
C GLY A 258 -6.98 27.56 3.63
N GLN A 259 -7.09 27.47 4.93
CA GLN A 259 -7.48 26.24 5.60
C GLN A 259 -8.84 25.88 5.01
N ALA A 260 -8.91 24.75 4.31
CA ALA A 260 -10.18 24.19 3.92
C ALA A 260 -11.03 24.05 5.20
N GLU A 261 -12.24 24.60 5.18
CA GLU A 261 -13.17 24.43 6.30
C GLU A 261 -13.25 22.93 6.66
N PRO A 262 -13.23 22.59 7.96
CA PRO A 262 -13.38 21.20 8.36
C PRO A 262 -14.68 20.67 7.75
N PRO A 263 -14.65 19.50 7.09
CA PRO A 263 -15.84 18.94 6.47
C PRO A 263 -16.91 18.77 7.55
N MET A 264 -18.15 19.16 7.22
CA MET A 264 -19.30 18.99 8.09
C MET A 264 -19.38 17.53 8.59
N PRO A 265 -19.72 17.31 9.88
CA PRO A 265 -19.95 15.96 10.38
C PRO A 265 -21.00 15.26 9.52
N LEU A 266 -20.66 14.10 9.00
CA LEU A 266 -21.60 13.29 8.23
C LEU A 266 -22.49 12.47 9.15
N GLU A 267 -23.76 12.37 8.78
CA GLU A 267 -24.72 11.54 9.49
C GLU A 267 -24.65 10.08 9.03
N ALA A 268 -24.96 9.16 9.93
CA ALA A 268 -25.27 7.79 9.59
C ALA A 268 -26.72 7.72 9.10
N VAL A 269 -26.98 6.93 8.06
CA VAL A 269 -28.32 6.80 7.47
C VAL A 269 -28.85 5.38 7.62
N GLU A 270 -30.14 5.27 7.90
CA GLU A 270 -30.88 4.00 7.87
C GLU A 270 -31.74 3.96 6.61
N LEU A 271 -31.41 3.05 5.67
CA LEU A 271 -32.09 2.93 4.39
C LEU A 271 -33.24 1.91 4.47
N THR A 272 -34.37 2.27 3.83
CA THR A 272 -35.48 1.34 3.63
C THR A 272 -35.16 0.30 2.56
N ARG A 273 -35.84 -0.86 2.59
CA ARG A 273 -35.64 -1.95 1.62
C ARG A 273 -36.36 -1.76 0.29
N GLY A 274 -37.26 -0.76 0.19
CA GLY A 274 -38.20 -0.60 -0.92
C GLY A 274 -37.58 -0.40 -2.32
N PRO A 275 -36.65 0.55 -2.55
CA PRO A 275 -36.04 0.74 -3.86
C PRO A 275 -35.16 -0.44 -4.29
N ASN A 276 -35.10 -0.71 -5.61
CA ASN A 276 -34.17 -1.64 -6.22
C ASN A 276 -32.72 -1.19 -5.98
N THR A 277 -32.13 -1.70 -4.92
CA THR A 277 -30.83 -1.25 -4.41
C THR A 277 -29.71 -2.18 -4.86
N LEU A 278 -28.58 -1.59 -5.26
CA LEU A 278 -27.31 -2.27 -5.57
C LEU A 278 -26.23 -1.78 -4.61
N VAL A 279 -25.44 -2.68 -4.04
CA VAL A 279 -24.24 -2.31 -3.27
C VAL A 279 -23.02 -2.42 -4.19
N VAL A 280 -22.22 -1.36 -4.24
CA VAL A 280 -20.97 -1.30 -5.00
C VAL A 280 -19.80 -1.15 -4.05
N ALA A 281 -18.82 -2.02 -4.15
CA ALA A 281 -17.60 -2.03 -3.37
C ALA A 281 -16.38 -1.82 -4.27
N GLY A 282 -15.77 -0.64 -4.19
CA GLY A 282 -14.51 -0.30 -4.84
C GLY A 282 -13.30 -0.59 -3.96
N ALA A 283 -12.13 -0.11 -4.37
CA ALA A 283 -10.89 -0.27 -3.60
C ALA A 283 -11.05 0.19 -2.15
N ASP A 284 -10.49 -0.56 -1.22
CA ASP A 284 -10.50 -0.28 0.22
C ASP A 284 -11.91 -0.22 0.87
N ALA A 285 -12.95 -0.77 0.22
CA ALA A 285 -14.32 -0.84 0.77
C ALA A 285 -14.41 -1.65 2.07
N GLY A 286 -13.62 -2.72 2.17
CA GLY A 286 -13.65 -3.62 3.32
C GLY A 286 -14.92 -4.47 3.44
N PRO A 287 -15.05 -5.29 4.48
CA PRO A 287 -16.15 -6.25 4.65
C PRO A 287 -17.53 -5.60 4.87
N ALA A 288 -17.58 -4.35 5.30
CA ALA A 288 -18.84 -3.65 5.59
C ALA A 288 -19.79 -3.59 4.37
N ALA A 289 -19.25 -3.57 3.16
CA ALA A 289 -20.05 -3.59 1.94
C ALA A 289 -20.81 -4.92 1.78
N GLU A 290 -20.15 -6.06 2.05
CA GLU A 290 -20.80 -7.38 2.02
C GLU A 290 -21.82 -7.53 3.16
N GLU A 291 -21.48 -7.07 4.35
CA GLU A 291 -22.37 -7.10 5.52
C GLU A 291 -23.66 -6.31 5.23
N LEU A 292 -23.55 -5.12 4.63
CA LEU A 292 -24.71 -4.33 4.23
C LEU A 292 -25.54 -5.04 3.14
N ALA A 293 -24.89 -5.55 2.08
CA ALA A 293 -25.54 -6.27 0.99
C ALA A 293 -26.30 -7.50 1.53
N HIS A 294 -25.69 -8.23 2.45
CA HIS A 294 -26.30 -9.37 3.11
C HIS A 294 -27.51 -8.94 3.97
N ALA A 295 -27.36 -7.93 4.83
CA ALA A 295 -28.40 -7.41 5.70
C ALA A 295 -29.58 -6.86 4.89
N GLY A 296 -29.32 -6.14 3.79
CA GLY A 296 -30.33 -5.59 2.88
C GLY A 296 -31.04 -6.63 2.01
N GLY A 297 -30.40 -7.78 1.78
CA GLY A 297 -30.81 -8.73 0.75
C GLY A 297 -30.60 -8.15 -0.66
N TRP A 298 -29.57 -7.33 -0.84
CA TRP A 298 -29.24 -6.64 -2.06
C TRP A 298 -28.07 -7.30 -2.82
N PRO A 299 -28.04 -7.23 -4.16
CA PRO A 299 -26.86 -7.69 -4.92
C PRO A 299 -25.62 -6.87 -4.56
N LEU A 300 -24.45 -7.51 -4.60
CA LEU A 300 -23.14 -6.91 -4.35
C LEU A 300 -22.28 -6.96 -5.62
N VAL A 301 -21.97 -5.81 -6.16
CA VAL A 301 -20.90 -5.62 -7.15
C VAL A 301 -19.62 -5.25 -6.41
N ALA A 302 -18.63 -6.12 -6.43
CA ALA A 302 -17.37 -5.91 -5.71
C ALA A 302 -16.18 -6.03 -6.65
N GLU A 303 -15.41 -4.95 -6.80
CA GLU A 303 -14.13 -4.98 -7.50
C GLU A 303 -13.16 -5.95 -6.82
N ILE A 304 -12.24 -6.56 -7.57
CA ILE A 304 -11.28 -7.55 -7.05
C ILE A 304 -10.41 -6.99 -5.90
N VAL A 305 -10.21 -5.68 -5.87
CA VAL A 305 -9.38 -4.96 -4.89
C VAL A 305 -10.19 -4.41 -3.71
N SER A 306 -11.48 -4.70 -3.64
CA SER A 306 -12.40 -4.09 -2.65
C SER A 306 -12.24 -4.60 -1.23
N GLY A 307 -11.69 -5.81 -1.04
CA GLY A 307 -11.74 -6.50 0.25
C GLY A 307 -13.15 -7.01 0.63
N ALA A 308 -14.15 -6.83 -0.25
CA ALA A 308 -15.54 -7.26 -0.07
C ALA A 308 -15.98 -8.36 -1.06
N ARG A 309 -15.07 -8.88 -1.90
CA ARG A 309 -15.41 -9.83 -2.97
C ARG A 309 -15.65 -11.25 -2.42
N PHE A 310 -16.69 -11.40 -1.62
CA PHE A 310 -17.13 -12.68 -1.04
C PHE A 310 -18.60 -12.58 -0.66
N GLY A 311 -19.17 -13.68 -0.14
CA GLY A 311 -20.55 -13.74 0.32
C GLY A 311 -21.54 -14.21 -0.75
N ARG A 312 -22.76 -14.51 -0.31
CA ARG A 312 -23.81 -15.13 -1.17
C ARG A 312 -24.50 -14.17 -2.14
N ASN A 313 -24.36 -12.85 -1.90
CA ASN A 313 -24.97 -11.81 -2.73
C ASN A 313 -24.01 -11.25 -3.78
N LEU A 314 -22.79 -11.81 -3.87
CA LEU A 314 -21.78 -11.39 -4.81
C LEU A 314 -22.20 -11.68 -6.26
N VAL A 315 -22.11 -10.67 -7.11
CA VAL A 315 -22.38 -10.77 -8.56
C VAL A 315 -21.06 -11.06 -9.28
N HIS A 316 -20.93 -12.28 -9.80
CA HIS A 316 -19.85 -12.67 -10.70
C HIS A 316 -20.08 -12.07 -12.09
N GLY A 317 -18.99 -11.77 -12.82
CA GLY A 317 -19.11 -11.20 -14.17
C GLY A 317 -19.90 -9.88 -14.21
N TYR A 318 -19.86 -9.10 -13.14
CA TYR A 318 -20.73 -7.93 -12.94
C TYR A 318 -20.72 -6.92 -14.10
N ARG A 319 -19.62 -6.84 -14.87
CA ARG A 319 -19.53 -5.95 -16.04
C ARG A 319 -20.53 -6.37 -17.12
N ALA A 320 -20.58 -7.66 -17.42
CA ALA A 320 -21.55 -8.22 -18.37
C ALA A 320 -22.98 -8.13 -17.81
N VAL A 321 -23.17 -8.36 -16.50
CA VAL A 321 -24.48 -8.21 -15.85
C VAL A 321 -24.97 -6.76 -15.91
N LEU A 322 -24.12 -5.77 -15.67
CA LEU A 322 -24.43 -4.34 -15.77
C LEU A 322 -24.69 -3.88 -17.23
N SER A 323 -24.27 -4.67 -18.21
CA SER A 323 -24.58 -4.41 -19.62
C SER A 323 -25.94 -4.96 -20.04
N ARG A 324 -26.70 -5.64 -19.15
CA ARG A 324 -28.06 -6.11 -19.37
C ARG A 324 -29.07 -5.02 -19.00
N PRO A 325 -29.76 -4.39 -19.97
CA PRO A 325 -30.65 -3.26 -19.69
C PRO A 325 -31.76 -3.58 -18.68
N GLU A 326 -32.31 -4.81 -18.73
CA GLU A 326 -33.37 -5.25 -17.82
C GLU A 326 -32.96 -5.26 -16.34
N LEU A 327 -31.67 -5.30 -16.03
CA LEU A 327 -31.15 -5.19 -14.68
C LEU A 327 -30.59 -3.79 -14.37
N ALA A 328 -29.76 -3.26 -15.27
CA ALA A 328 -29.09 -1.98 -15.07
C ALA A 328 -30.06 -0.79 -15.04
N ASP A 329 -31.10 -0.80 -15.89
CA ASP A 329 -32.09 0.29 -15.95
C ASP A 329 -33.14 0.19 -14.84
N ALA A 330 -33.24 -0.96 -14.18
CA ALA A 330 -34.12 -1.16 -13.04
C ALA A 330 -33.46 -0.76 -11.69
N VAL A 331 -32.19 -0.36 -11.67
CA VAL A 331 -31.52 0.13 -10.45
C VAL A 331 -32.05 1.51 -10.09
N GLU A 332 -32.59 1.65 -8.88
CA GLU A 332 -33.13 2.91 -8.35
C GLU A 332 -32.18 3.56 -7.33
N ARG A 333 -31.41 2.71 -6.60
CA ARG A 333 -30.50 3.16 -5.57
C ARG A 333 -29.18 2.41 -5.64
N VAL A 334 -28.06 3.12 -5.40
CA VAL A 334 -26.74 2.53 -5.21
C VAL A 334 -26.14 2.97 -3.88
N VAL A 335 -25.58 2.02 -3.11
CA VAL A 335 -24.76 2.31 -1.94
C VAL A 335 -23.32 1.97 -2.26
N VAL A 336 -22.43 2.95 -2.16
CA VAL A 336 -21.03 2.82 -2.54
C VAL A 336 -20.14 2.77 -1.31
N PHE A 337 -19.24 1.80 -1.27
CA PHE A 337 -18.14 1.70 -0.31
C PHE A 337 -16.81 1.74 -1.04
N GLY A 338 -15.83 2.44 -0.47
CA GLY A 338 -14.51 2.56 -1.06
C GLY A 338 -14.51 3.32 -2.38
N HIS A 339 -13.49 3.11 -3.20
CA HIS A 339 -13.25 3.87 -4.43
C HIS A 339 -13.34 2.96 -5.68
N PRO A 340 -14.49 2.85 -6.34
CA PRO A 340 -14.64 2.03 -7.55
C PRO A 340 -13.97 2.71 -8.75
N THR A 341 -12.98 2.03 -9.34
CA THR A 341 -12.12 2.60 -10.40
C THR A 341 -11.75 1.62 -11.50
N LEU A 342 -12.21 0.37 -11.44
CA LEU A 342 -11.78 -0.67 -12.38
C LEU A 342 -12.68 -0.82 -13.58
N SER A 343 -13.95 -0.41 -13.52
CA SER A 343 -14.89 -0.64 -14.61
C SER A 343 -15.63 0.63 -15.07
N ARG A 344 -15.80 0.78 -16.39
CA ARG A 344 -16.59 1.85 -17.00
C ARG A 344 -18.09 1.67 -16.77
N GLU A 345 -18.53 0.42 -16.62
CA GLU A 345 -19.92 0.05 -16.38
C GLU A 345 -20.39 0.58 -15.03
N VAL A 346 -19.58 0.44 -13.98
CA VAL A 346 -19.86 1.03 -12.66
C VAL A 346 -19.82 2.54 -12.72
N ALA A 347 -18.80 3.13 -13.35
CA ALA A 347 -18.73 4.60 -13.50
C ALA A 347 -19.94 5.13 -14.28
N GLY A 348 -20.35 4.45 -15.35
CA GLY A 348 -21.55 4.78 -16.12
C GLY A 348 -22.84 4.70 -15.30
N LEU A 349 -23.00 3.67 -14.46
CA LEU A 349 -24.14 3.56 -13.55
C LEU A 349 -24.16 4.71 -12.53
N LEU A 350 -23.04 5.00 -11.90
CA LEU A 350 -22.90 6.04 -10.87
C LEU A 350 -23.00 7.46 -11.44
N SER A 351 -22.93 7.64 -12.76
CA SER A 351 -23.09 8.94 -13.41
C SER A 351 -24.55 9.24 -13.80
N ARG A 352 -25.48 8.31 -13.58
CA ARG A 352 -26.89 8.50 -13.95
C ARG A 352 -27.59 9.40 -12.94
N PRO A 353 -28.17 10.54 -13.35
CA PRO A 353 -28.78 11.51 -12.43
C PRO A 353 -30.08 11.04 -11.79
N GLU A 354 -30.74 10.03 -12.38
CA GLU A 354 -32.00 9.45 -11.86
C GLU A 354 -31.76 8.43 -10.74
N ILE A 355 -30.52 7.98 -10.52
CA ILE A 355 -30.18 7.00 -9.50
C ILE A 355 -29.85 7.73 -8.18
N GLU A 356 -30.49 7.31 -7.10
CA GLU A 356 -30.15 7.73 -5.75
C GLU A 356 -28.83 7.09 -5.32
N VAL A 357 -27.75 7.88 -5.16
CA VAL A 357 -26.42 7.38 -4.77
C VAL A 357 -26.08 7.82 -3.35
N TRP A 358 -25.82 6.84 -2.49
CA TRP A 358 -25.30 7.01 -1.12
C TRP A 358 -23.85 6.52 -1.09
N ALA A 359 -22.91 7.42 -0.83
CA ALA A 359 -21.49 7.09 -0.73
C ALA A 359 -21.05 7.13 0.73
N VAL A 360 -20.60 5.98 1.26
CA VAL A 360 -19.92 5.95 2.56
C VAL A 360 -18.57 6.64 2.37
N ARG A 361 -18.38 7.76 3.08
CA ARG A 361 -17.18 8.58 2.93
C ARG A 361 -15.93 7.76 3.18
N GLY A 362 -15.06 7.76 2.18
CA GLY A 362 -13.72 7.22 2.23
C GLY A 362 -12.66 8.33 2.29
N PRO A 363 -11.40 7.98 2.16
CA PRO A 363 -10.31 8.95 1.97
C PRO A 363 -10.35 9.60 0.59
N GLY A 364 -9.62 10.72 0.43
CA GLY A 364 -9.56 11.48 -0.81
C GLY A 364 -10.78 12.36 -1.02
N GLU A 365 -11.18 12.51 -2.27
CA GLU A 365 -12.33 13.33 -2.67
C GLU A 365 -13.64 12.54 -2.50
N ASP A 366 -14.73 13.26 -2.16
CA ASP A 366 -16.05 12.66 -2.09
C ASP A 366 -16.52 12.21 -3.48
N LEU A 367 -16.99 10.97 -3.56
CA LEU A 367 -17.53 10.43 -4.80
C LEU A 367 -18.83 11.17 -5.16
N ASN A 368 -18.86 11.80 -6.34
CA ASN A 368 -20.05 12.53 -6.83
C ASN A 368 -20.12 12.55 -8.36
N LEU A 369 -20.20 11.38 -8.99
CA LEU A 369 -20.22 11.27 -10.45
C LEU A 369 -21.51 11.76 -11.09
N ASN A 370 -22.65 11.66 -10.40
CA ASN A 370 -23.97 12.14 -10.90
C ASN A 370 -24.32 13.58 -10.49
N GLY A 371 -23.48 14.24 -9.69
CA GLY A 371 -23.74 15.59 -9.16
C GLY A 371 -24.74 15.66 -8.00
N THR A 372 -25.36 14.53 -7.62
CA THR A 372 -26.39 14.44 -6.57
C THR A 372 -26.10 13.36 -5.52
N THR A 373 -24.90 12.80 -5.52
CA THR A 373 -24.48 11.77 -4.54
C THR A 373 -24.51 12.34 -3.13
N THR A 374 -25.13 11.60 -2.20
CA THR A 374 -25.14 11.94 -0.77
C THR A 374 -24.01 11.21 -0.06
N ALA A 375 -23.06 11.96 0.49
CA ALA A 375 -22.00 11.41 1.33
C ALA A 375 -22.53 11.16 2.76
N VAL A 376 -22.19 10.00 3.34
CA VAL A 376 -22.62 9.59 4.68
C VAL A 376 -21.46 8.96 5.47
N SER A 377 -21.56 8.95 6.80
CA SER A 377 -20.55 8.30 7.65
C SER A 377 -20.73 6.79 7.73
N ALA A 378 -21.96 6.32 7.66
CA ALA A 378 -22.32 4.90 7.73
C ALA A 378 -23.70 4.68 7.13
N VAL A 379 -23.97 3.43 6.72
CA VAL A 379 -25.28 3.01 6.21
C VAL A 379 -25.72 1.77 6.98
N SER A 380 -26.99 1.77 7.41
CA SER A 380 -27.68 0.62 7.96
C SER A 380 -28.98 0.34 7.20
N VAL A 381 -29.61 -0.79 7.50
CA VAL A 381 -30.85 -1.21 6.83
C VAL A 381 -31.97 -1.34 7.84
N SER A 382 -33.10 -0.68 7.59
CA SER A 382 -34.29 -0.78 8.42
C SER A 382 -34.86 -2.22 8.43
N PRO A 383 -35.48 -2.65 9.54
CA PRO A 383 -36.17 -3.94 9.61
C PRO A 383 -37.21 -4.10 8.50
N GLY A 384 -37.36 -5.31 7.96
CA GLY A 384 -38.33 -5.57 6.91
C GLY A 384 -38.02 -6.83 6.09
N VAL A 385 -38.83 -7.09 5.08
CA VAL A 385 -38.67 -8.24 4.20
C VAL A 385 -37.84 -7.83 2.98
N ALA A 386 -36.78 -8.62 2.69
CA ALA A 386 -35.96 -8.41 1.51
C ALA A 386 -36.72 -8.75 0.22
N ASP A 387 -36.50 -8.01 -0.86
CA ASP A 387 -37.01 -8.35 -2.18
C ASP A 387 -36.20 -9.52 -2.79
N ARG A 388 -36.82 -10.71 -2.67
CA ARG A 388 -36.21 -11.93 -3.20
C ARG A 388 -36.24 -11.99 -4.72
N ALA A 389 -37.14 -11.29 -5.38
CA ALA A 389 -37.25 -11.28 -6.84
C ALA A 389 -36.09 -10.46 -7.43
N TRP A 390 -35.81 -9.28 -6.85
CA TRP A 390 -34.70 -8.43 -7.22
C TRP A 390 -33.35 -9.15 -7.07
N LEU A 391 -33.02 -9.61 -5.87
CA LEU A 391 -31.77 -10.36 -5.63
C LEU A 391 -31.70 -11.61 -6.54
N GLY A 392 -32.81 -12.35 -6.67
CA GLY A 392 -32.86 -13.57 -7.47
C GLY A 392 -32.58 -13.33 -8.96
N ALA A 393 -33.00 -12.18 -9.53
CA ALA A 393 -32.72 -11.81 -10.91
C ALA A 393 -31.20 -11.61 -11.13
N TRP A 394 -30.56 -10.85 -10.23
CA TRP A 394 -29.12 -10.63 -10.28
C TRP A 394 -28.31 -11.92 -10.08
N MET A 395 -28.74 -12.79 -9.16
CA MET A 395 -28.03 -14.06 -8.91
C MET A 395 -28.20 -15.06 -10.08
N ARG A 396 -29.27 -14.99 -10.85
CA ARG A 396 -29.40 -15.77 -12.11
C ARG A 396 -28.42 -15.25 -13.17
N ALA A 397 -28.45 -13.94 -13.42
CA ALA A 397 -27.52 -13.32 -14.36
C ALA A 397 -26.05 -13.56 -13.97
N SER A 398 -25.73 -13.45 -12.67
CA SER A 398 -24.39 -13.75 -12.14
C SER A 398 -23.93 -15.17 -12.43
N ARG A 399 -24.82 -16.16 -12.35
CA ARG A 399 -24.48 -17.56 -12.69
C ARG A 399 -24.21 -17.75 -14.18
N ASP A 400 -24.98 -17.05 -15.03
CA ASP A 400 -24.81 -17.13 -16.49
C ASP A 400 -23.46 -16.53 -16.94
N GLU A 401 -22.97 -15.51 -16.21
CA GLU A 401 -21.73 -14.79 -16.52
C GLU A 401 -20.51 -15.30 -15.71
N ALA A 402 -20.69 -16.30 -14.86
CA ALA A 402 -19.58 -16.87 -14.10
C ALA A 402 -18.60 -17.61 -15.04
N VAL A 403 -17.34 -17.22 -15.01
CA VAL A 403 -16.29 -17.86 -15.80
C VAL A 403 -15.76 -19.09 -15.05
N ASP A 404 -15.77 -20.24 -15.69
CA ASP A 404 -15.12 -21.45 -15.18
C ASP A 404 -13.72 -21.58 -15.79
N LEU A 405 -12.69 -21.31 -14.99
CA LEU A 405 -11.28 -21.46 -15.35
C LEU A 405 -10.70 -22.81 -14.93
N SER A 406 -11.53 -23.72 -14.45
CA SER A 406 -11.10 -25.06 -14.07
C SER A 406 -10.53 -25.80 -15.29
N PRO A 407 -9.43 -26.54 -15.14
CA PRO A 407 -8.99 -27.43 -16.21
C PRO A 407 -10.04 -28.49 -16.48
N ALA A 408 -10.08 -28.96 -17.73
CA ALA A 408 -10.96 -30.09 -18.08
C ALA A 408 -10.73 -31.24 -17.09
N ALA A 409 -11.82 -31.84 -16.62
CA ALA A 409 -11.73 -32.97 -15.71
C ALA A 409 -10.98 -34.15 -16.39
N PRO A 410 -10.13 -34.87 -15.62
CA PRO A 410 -9.45 -36.05 -16.16
C PRO A 410 -10.43 -37.06 -16.73
N ASP A 411 -10.13 -37.63 -17.89
CA ASP A 411 -10.87 -38.76 -18.44
C ASP A 411 -10.56 -40.04 -17.62
N VAL A 412 -11.29 -40.20 -16.51
CA VAL A 412 -11.06 -41.29 -15.55
C VAL A 412 -11.30 -42.67 -16.22
N ASP A 413 -12.30 -42.75 -17.07
CA ASP A 413 -12.64 -44.01 -17.77
C ASP A 413 -11.57 -44.36 -18.81
N GLY A 414 -11.10 -43.39 -19.59
CA GLY A 414 -10.01 -43.58 -20.52
C GLY A 414 -8.68 -43.93 -19.81
N LEU A 415 -8.37 -43.28 -18.68
CA LEU A 415 -7.18 -43.61 -17.87
C LEU A 415 -7.24 -45.03 -17.29
N ALA A 416 -8.41 -45.50 -16.93
CA ALA A 416 -8.65 -46.86 -16.41
C ALA A 416 -8.82 -47.90 -17.50
N SER A 417 -8.94 -47.51 -18.78
CA SER A 417 -9.20 -48.44 -19.89
C SER A 417 -8.08 -49.47 -20.05
N THR A 418 -8.50 -50.72 -20.33
CA THR A 418 -7.59 -51.81 -20.69
C THR A 418 -7.17 -51.77 -22.16
N VAL A 419 -7.83 -50.92 -22.98
CA VAL A 419 -7.45 -50.69 -24.37
C VAL A 419 -6.29 -49.70 -24.43
N PRO A 420 -5.10 -50.12 -24.91
CA PRO A 420 -3.90 -49.26 -24.87
C PRO A 420 -4.08 -47.91 -25.57
N GLN A 421 -4.85 -47.86 -26.65
CA GLN A 421 -5.06 -46.68 -27.46
C GLN A 421 -5.93 -45.63 -26.75
N GLU A 422 -6.98 -46.08 -26.04
CA GLU A 422 -7.85 -45.22 -25.24
C GLU A 422 -7.07 -44.64 -24.05
N ARG A 423 -6.31 -45.49 -23.36
CA ARG A 423 -5.47 -45.07 -22.22
C ARG A 423 -4.38 -44.08 -22.63
N LEU A 424 -3.72 -44.30 -23.77
CA LEU A 424 -2.73 -43.35 -24.31
C LEU A 424 -3.40 -42.04 -24.72
N GLY A 425 -4.61 -42.07 -25.27
CA GLY A 425 -5.38 -40.87 -25.57
C GLY A 425 -5.70 -40.04 -24.33
N ALA A 426 -6.20 -40.69 -23.26
CA ALA A 426 -6.49 -40.03 -22.00
C ALA A 426 -5.23 -39.47 -21.33
N ILE A 427 -4.10 -40.20 -21.29
CA ILE A 427 -2.81 -39.71 -20.79
C ILE A 427 -2.33 -38.51 -21.60
N SER A 428 -2.46 -38.54 -22.92
CA SER A 428 -2.03 -37.45 -23.79
C SER A 428 -2.87 -36.18 -23.56
N ALA A 429 -4.19 -36.34 -23.37
CA ALA A 429 -5.07 -35.21 -23.01
C ALA A 429 -4.69 -34.58 -21.67
N GLU A 430 -4.46 -35.41 -20.66
CA GLU A 430 -4.02 -34.92 -19.34
C GLU A 430 -2.67 -34.20 -19.42
N MET A 431 -1.72 -34.77 -20.15
CA MET A 431 -0.41 -34.12 -20.37
C MET A 431 -0.54 -32.80 -21.15
N ALA A 432 -1.50 -32.67 -22.05
CA ALA A 432 -1.74 -31.41 -22.76
C ALA A 432 -2.26 -30.32 -21.81
N VAL A 433 -3.18 -30.66 -20.89
CA VAL A 433 -3.66 -29.73 -19.85
C VAL A 433 -2.52 -29.27 -18.95
N LEU A 434 -1.68 -30.19 -18.48
CA LEU A 434 -0.55 -29.85 -17.59
C LEU A 434 0.51 -28.98 -18.27
N LYS A 435 0.70 -29.17 -19.59
CA LYS A 435 1.68 -28.44 -20.40
C LYS A 435 1.08 -27.23 -21.13
N ALA A 436 -0.20 -26.94 -20.93
CA ALA A 436 -0.85 -25.80 -21.58
C ALA A 436 -0.04 -24.51 -21.30
N PRO A 437 0.19 -23.68 -22.31
CA PRO A 437 0.80 -22.37 -22.12
C PRO A 437 -0.09 -21.50 -21.22
N LEU A 438 0.55 -20.60 -20.50
CA LEU A 438 -0.15 -19.66 -19.63
C LEU A 438 -0.66 -18.47 -20.44
N ASP A 439 -1.88 -18.07 -20.16
CA ASP A 439 -2.48 -16.81 -20.55
C ASP A 439 -2.74 -15.94 -19.30
N ARG A 440 -3.30 -14.76 -19.49
CA ARG A 440 -3.57 -13.84 -18.39
C ARG A 440 -4.61 -14.37 -17.42
N GLU A 441 -5.62 -15.06 -17.91
CA GLU A 441 -6.72 -15.62 -17.11
C GLU A 441 -6.22 -16.77 -16.23
N SER A 442 -5.47 -17.70 -16.79
CA SER A 442 -4.84 -18.79 -16.04
C SER A 442 -3.82 -18.31 -15.02
N LEU A 443 -3.06 -17.24 -15.33
CA LEU A 443 -2.12 -16.62 -14.39
C LEU A 443 -2.85 -16.05 -13.19
N VAL A 444 -3.86 -15.19 -13.40
CA VAL A 444 -4.57 -14.54 -12.28
C VAL A 444 -5.34 -15.57 -11.46
N ASP A 445 -5.93 -16.60 -12.09
CA ASP A 445 -6.61 -17.70 -11.41
C ASP A 445 -5.67 -18.51 -10.51
N ALA A 446 -4.50 -18.89 -11.03
CA ALA A 446 -3.53 -19.65 -10.25
C ALA A 446 -3.06 -18.87 -9.01
N VAL A 447 -2.75 -17.59 -9.17
CA VAL A 447 -2.35 -16.71 -8.05
C VAL A 447 -3.49 -16.55 -7.04
N TRP A 448 -4.72 -16.37 -7.53
CA TRP A 448 -5.90 -16.23 -6.66
C TRP A 448 -6.15 -17.50 -5.85
N ARG A 449 -6.13 -18.68 -6.50
CA ARG A 449 -6.32 -19.97 -5.82
C ARG A 449 -5.24 -20.25 -4.79
N ALA A 450 -3.99 -19.90 -5.08
CA ALA A 450 -2.85 -20.11 -4.19
C ALA A 450 -2.76 -19.13 -3.01
N SER A 451 -3.55 -18.03 -3.01
CA SER A 451 -3.53 -17.04 -1.94
C SER A 451 -4.53 -17.41 -0.84
N TRP A 452 -4.08 -17.44 0.42
CA TRP A 452 -4.86 -17.84 1.58
C TRP A 452 -5.07 -16.66 2.56
N PRO A 453 -5.97 -16.75 3.56
CA PRO A 453 -6.20 -15.66 4.50
C PRO A 453 -4.97 -15.20 5.30
N HIS A 454 -3.95 -16.02 5.42
CA HIS A 454 -2.68 -15.65 6.05
C HIS A 454 -1.67 -15.02 5.08
N ASP A 455 -1.94 -15.08 3.77
CA ASP A 455 -1.14 -14.41 2.75
C ASP A 455 -1.61 -12.98 2.52
N ARG A 456 -0.82 -12.22 1.75
CA ARG A 456 -1.18 -10.90 1.22
C ARG A 456 -1.06 -10.93 -0.29
N LEU A 457 -2.04 -10.36 -0.98
CA LEU A 457 -2.04 -10.25 -2.43
C LEU A 457 -2.13 -8.78 -2.83
N LEU A 458 -1.09 -8.27 -3.49
CA LEU A 458 -1.06 -6.93 -4.06
C LEU A 458 -1.22 -7.01 -5.58
N PHE A 459 -2.27 -6.38 -6.10
CA PHE A 459 -2.45 -6.19 -7.54
C PHE A 459 -1.84 -4.85 -7.98
N ALA A 460 -0.98 -4.90 -9.00
CA ALA A 460 -0.54 -3.71 -9.69
C ALA A 460 -1.67 -3.10 -10.52
N SER A 461 -1.60 -1.79 -10.72
CA SER A 461 -2.50 -1.08 -11.64
C SER A 461 -2.09 -1.38 -13.07
N SER A 462 -2.90 -2.04 -13.88
CA SER A 462 -2.78 -2.21 -15.34
C SER A 462 -3.77 -3.28 -15.86
N ARG A 463 -3.34 -4.10 -16.83
CA ARG A 463 -4.17 -5.10 -17.51
C ARG A 463 -4.55 -6.26 -16.59
N LEU A 464 -3.58 -6.82 -15.82
CA LEU A 464 -3.81 -8.03 -15.00
C LEU A 464 -4.88 -7.84 -13.94
N VAL A 465 -4.94 -6.70 -13.24
CA VAL A 465 -6.01 -6.45 -12.26
C VAL A 465 -7.38 -6.39 -12.91
N ARG A 466 -7.48 -5.90 -14.15
CA ARG A 466 -8.74 -5.85 -14.91
C ARG A 466 -9.18 -7.22 -15.38
N VAL A 467 -8.23 -8.08 -15.80
CA VAL A 467 -8.51 -9.49 -16.10
C VAL A 467 -8.99 -10.20 -14.83
N ALA A 468 -8.26 -10.05 -13.72
CA ALA A 468 -8.64 -10.63 -12.43
C ALA A 468 -10.05 -10.21 -12.00
N ASP A 469 -10.37 -8.92 -12.16
CA ASP A 469 -11.68 -8.37 -11.82
C ASP A 469 -12.82 -8.93 -12.66
N THR A 470 -12.53 -9.28 -13.92
CA THR A 470 -13.52 -9.85 -14.86
C THR A 470 -13.79 -11.33 -14.59
N VAL A 471 -12.73 -12.13 -14.36
CA VAL A 471 -12.85 -13.59 -14.40
C VAL A 471 -12.86 -14.28 -13.05
N LEU A 472 -12.31 -13.63 -11.98
CA LEU A 472 -12.16 -14.29 -10.69
C LEU A 472 -13.45 -14.33 -9.89
N GLY A 473 -13.69 -15.45 -9.26
CA GLY A 473 -14.79 -15.65 -8.31
C GLY A 473 -14.54 -14.99 -6.94
N GLY A 474 -15.51 -15.16 -6.04
CA GLY A 474 -15.42 -14.65 -4.68
C GLY A 474 -14.49 -15.48 -3.79
N LYS A 475 -13.67 -14.80 -2.98
CA LYS A 475 -12.80 -15.40 -1.96
C LYS A 475 -12.44 -14.39 -0.89
N LYS A 476 -12.47 -14.80 0.38
CA LYS A 476 -12.06 -13.92 1.49
C LYS A 476 -10.55 -14.02 1.70
N VAL A 477 -9.81 -13.15 1.02
CA VAL A 477 -8.34 -13.02 1.08
C VAL A 477 -7.99 -11.55 1.28
N PRO A 478 -6.97 -11.21 2.10
CA PRO A 478 -6.47 -9.85 2.17
C PRO A 478 -5.87 -9.41 0.83
N VAL A 479 -6.52 -8.45 0.19
CA VAL A 479 -6.10 -7.89 -1.10
C VAL A 479 -5.74 -6.43 -0.92
N HIS A 480 -4.64 -6.03 -1.55
CA HIS A 480 -4.15 -4.66 -1.57
C HIS A 480 -3.99 -4.17 -3.02
N ALA A 481 -4.08 -2.88 -3.22
CA ALA A 481 -3.73 -2.22 -4.48
C ALA A 481 -3.53 -0.72 -4.23
N ASN A 482 -2.62 -0.08 -4.96
CA ASN A 482 -2.48 1.37 -4.98
C ASN A 482 -3.53 1.92 -5.95
N ARG A 483 -4.73 2.23 -5.41
CA ARG A 483 -5.89 2.67 -6.21
C ARG A 483 -6.35 4.09 -5.91
N GLY A 484 -5.66 4.80 -5.03
CA GLY A 484 -5.90 6.23 -4.84
C GLY A 484 -5.77 7.00 -6.15
N LEU A 485 -4.64 6.82 -6.82
CA LEU A 485 -4.38 7.39 -8.16
C LEU A 485 -4.07 6.34 -9.23
N ALA A 486 -3.97 5.08 -8.84
CA ALA A 486 -3.77 3.95 -9.74
C ALA A 486 -2.49 4.03 -10.61
N GLY A 487 -1.41 4.62 -10.09
CA GLY A 487 -0.11 4.66 -10.73
C GLY A 487 0.53 3.27 -10.89
N ILE A 488 1.51 3.16 -11.78
CA ILE A 488 2.34 1.94 -11.92
C ILE A 488 3.62 2.04 -11.09
N ASP A 489 3.85 3.18 -10.46
CA ASP A 489 4.99 3.49 -9.60
C ASP A 489 4.81 2.89 -8.20
N GLY A 490 5.92 2.55 -7.55
CA GLY A 490 5.98 2.10 -6.17
C GLY A 490 5.27 0.78 -5.85
N ILE A 491 4.91 -0.02 -6.84
CA ILE A 491 4.14 -1.27 -6.63
C ILE A 491 4.98 -2.31 -5.90
N VAL A 492 6.22 -2.53 -6.33
CA VAL A 492 7.12 -3.49 -5.67
C VAL A 492 7.50 -2.98 -4.28
N ALA A 493 7.79 -1.69 -4.15
CA ALA A 493 8.09 -1.03 -2.88
C ALA A 493 6.94 -1.17 -1.87
N THR A 494 5.69 -0.93 -2.31
CA THR A 494 4.49 -1.15 -1.48
C THR A 494 4.38 -2.64 -1.07
N GLY A 495 4.63 -3.56 -2.01
CA GLY A 495 4.64 -5.00 -1.72
C GLY A 495 5.68 -5.41 -0.69
N VAL A 496 6.89 -4.84 -0.76
CA VAL A 496 7.93 -5.02 0.25
C VAL A 496 7.46 -4.48 1.61
N GLY A 497 6.88 -3.28 1.64
CA GLY A 497 6.34 -2.69 2.87
C GLY A 497 5.26 -3.55 3.52
N ILE A 498 4.32 -4.08 2.73
CA ILE A 498 3.30 -5.03 3.20
C ILE A 498 3.95 -6.31 3.71
N ALA A 499 4.95 -6.85 3.01
CA ALA A 499 5.62 -8.08 3.40
C ALA A 499 6.32 -7.97 4.75
N VAL A 500 7.12 -6.91 4.96
CA VAL A 500 7.84 -6.72 6.23
C VAL A 500 6.87 -6.48 7.39
N ALA A 501 5.76 -5.79 7.16
CA ALA A 501 4.77 -5.50 8.20
C ALA A 501 3.88 -6.70 8.53
N SER A 502 3.43 -7.46 7.52
CA SER A 502 2.54 -8.61 7.73
C SER A 502 3.26 -9.81 8.35
N GLN A 503 4.59 -9.86 8.27
CA GLN A 503 5.43 -10.94 8.76
C GLN A 503 6.15 -10.60 10.07
N ASP A 504 5.85 -9.46 10.67
CA ASP A 504 6.31 -9.10 12.01
C ASP A 504 5.99 -10.22 13.01
N ASP A 505 6.85 -10.38 14.00
CA ASP A 505 6.74 -11.43 15.02
C ASP A 505 6.69 -12.86 14.44
N ALA A 506 7.39 -13.09 13.33
CA ALA A 506 7.47 -14.37 12.63
C ALA A 506 6.10 -14.94 12.19
N ARG A 507 5.12 -14.08 11.92
CA ARG A 507 3.82 -14.51 11.39
C ARG A 507 3.98 -15.28 10.07
N ALA A 508 3.18 -16.30 9.91
CA ALA A 508 3.16 -17.09 8.66
C ALA A 508 2.51 -16.29 7.52
N GLY A 509 2.81 -16.69 6.29
CA GLY A 509 2.24 -16.14 5.07
C GLY A 509 3.29 -15.66 4.08
N VAL A 510 2.87 -15.46 2.86
CA VAL A 510 3.67 -14.94 1.75
C VAL A 510 2.97 -13.71 1.20
N THR A 511 3.73 -12.67 0.90
CA THR A 511 3.20 -11.53 0.14
C THR A 511 3.44 -11.77 -1.34
N ARG A 512 2.37 -11.78 -2.13
CA ARG A 512 2.41 -11.92 -3.59
C ARG A 512 2.10 -10.59 -4.24
N VAL A 513 2.99 -10.13 -5.11
CA VAL A 513 2.81 -8.94 -5.93
C VAL A 513 2.58 -9.39 -7.36
N LEU A 514 1.35 -9.23 -7.87
CA LEU A 514 1.02 -9.56 -9.26
C LEU A 514 1.10 -8.28 -10.11
N THR A 515 2.08 -8.24 -11.00
CA THR A 515 2.42 -7.04 -11.77
C THR A 515 2.70 -7.36 -13.25
N GLY A 516 2.66 -6.33 -14.09
CA GLY A 516 3.20 -6.39 -15.45
C GLY A 516 4.69 -6.00 -15.48
N ASP A 517 5.34 -6.26 -16.60
CA ASP A 517 6.74 -5.97 -16.86
C ASP A 517 7.08 -4.47 -16.75
N LEU A 518 6.31 -3.58 -17.39
CA LEU A 518 6.55 -2.14 -17.32
C LEU A 518 6.43 -1.58 -15.90
N SER A 519 5.50 -2.08 -15.10
CA SER A 519 5.35 -1.66 -13.71
C SER A 519 6.53 -2.14 -12.85
N LEU A 520 7.02 -3.37 -13.07
CA LEU A 520 8.26 -3.84 -12.44
C LEU A 520 9.45 -2.96 -12.82
N LEU A 521 9.63 -2.66 -14.11
CA LEU A 521 10.74 -1.86 -14.60
C LEU A 521 10.67 -0.41 -14.11
N HIS A 522 9.47 0.14 -13.95
CA HIS A 522 9.28 1.46 -13.39
C HIS A 522 9.71 1.55 -11.92
N ASP A 523 9.57 0.46 -11.16
CA ASP A 523 9.87 0.38 -9.72
C ASP A 523 11.06 -0.55 -9.40
N VAL A 524 11.98 -0.72 -10.37
CA VAL A 524 13.10 -1.67 -10.27
C VAL A 524 14.01 -1.40 -9.07
N GLY A 525 14.15 -0.14 -8.64
CA GLY A 525 14.92 0.25 -7.45
C GLY A 525 14.44 -0.42 -6.17
N ALA A 526 13.16 -0.81 -6.10
CA ALA A 526 12.59 -1.51 -4.95
C ALA A 526 13.09 -2.95 -4.77
N LEU A 527 13.74 -3.52 -5.78
CA LEU A 527 14.41 -4.83 -5.66
C LEU A 527 15.68 -4.76 -4.80
N LEU A 528 16.23 -3.57 -4.55
CA LEU A 528 17.40 -3.41 -3.69
C LEU A 528 16.98 -3.46 -2.22
N LEU A 529 17.23 -4.58 -1.56
CA LEU A 529 17.03 -4.75 -0.12
C LEU A 529 18.38 -4.98 0.56
N PRO A 530 18.75 -4.18 1.57
CA PRO A 530 20.01 -4.34 2.31
C PRO A 530 20.09 -5.69 3.01
N GLY A 531 21.29 -6.28 3.00
CA GLY A 531 21.51 -7.59 3.63
C GLY A 531 21.51 -7.59 5.17
N ALA A 532 21.43 -6.42 5.80
CA ALA A 532 21.31 -6.28 7.25
C ALA A 532 19.86 -6.37 7.76
N GLU A 533 18.87 -6.28 6.86
CA GLU A 533 17.46 -6.38 7.20
C GLU A 533 16.97 -7.85 7.13
N ASP A 534 15.95 -8.17 7.93
CA ASP A 534 15.26 -9.46 7.82
C ASP A 534 14.68 -9.64 6.42
N GLU A 535 14.96 -10.78 5.80
CA GLU A 535 14.50 -11.06 4.44
C GLU A 535 13.01 -11.43 4.43
N PRO A 536 12.15 -10.64 3.75
CA PRO A 536 10.73 -10.94 3.69
C PRO A 536 10.43 -12.11 2.73
N ARG A 537 9.41 -12.90 3.06
CA ARG A 537 8.86 -13.92 2.15
C ARG A 537 7.95 -13.23 1.13
N ILE A 538 8.51 -12.90 -0.02
CA ILE A 538 7.80 -12.17 -1.08
C ILE A 538 8.00 -12.82 -2.44
N GLN A 539 6.92 -12.93 -3.21
CA GLN A 539 6.92 -13.34 -4.61
C GLN A 539 6.45 -12.18 -5.48
N VAL A 540 7.35 -11.64 -6.32
CA VAL A 540 6.97 -10.70 -7.39
C VAL A 540 6.69 -11.51 -8.64
N ILE A 541 5.41 -11.62 -9.01
CA ILE A 541 4.92 -12.43 -10.13
C ILE A 541 4.65 -11.48 -11.29
N VAL A 542 5.44 -11.62 -12.35
CA VAL A 542 5.45 -10.72 -13.50
C VAL A 542 4.82 -11.39 -14.71
N GLY A 543 3.64 -10.94 -15.11
CA GLY A 543 3.10 -11.25 -16.42
C GLY A 543 3.84 -10.41 -17.46
N ASN A 544 4.80 -11.04 -18.15
CA ASN A 544 5.65 -10.37 -19.12
C ASN A 544 5.10 -10.56 -20.53
N ASP A 545 4.44 -9.55 -21.06
CA ASP A 545 3.91 -9.50 -22.44
C ASP A 545 4.68 -8.51 -23.33
N GLY A 546 5.85 -8.05 -22.86
CA GLY A 546 6.83 -7.27 -23.61
C GLY A 546 6.43 -5.82 -23.83
N GLY A 547 5.58 -5.24 -22.96
CA GLY A 547 5.23 -3.82 -23.06
C GLY A 547 3.86 -3.43 -22.53
N GLY A 548 3.36 -2.26 -22.94
CA GLY A 548 2.12 -1.65 -22.46
C GLY A 548 0.83 -2.22 -23.10
N THR A 549 0.59 -3.50 -23.02
CA THR A 549 -0.54 -4.17 -23.69
C THR A 549 -1.93 -3.79 -23.17
N ILE A 550 -2.03 -2.98 -22.11
CA ILE A 550 -3.30 -2.40 -21.66
C ILE A 550 -3.96 -1.57 -22.77
N PHE A 551 -3.18 -0.98 -23.65
CA PHE A 551 -3.69 -0.15 -24.74
C PHE A 551 -4.41 -0.93 -25.83
N ASP A 552 -4.22 -2.26 -25.93
CA ASP A 552 -4.98 -3.14 -26.86
C ASP A 552 -6.49 -3.09 -26.61
N GLY A 553 -6.91 -2.87 -25.38
CA GLY A 553 -8.32 -2.79 -24.97
C GLY A 553 -8.92 -1.39 -25.00
N LEU A 554 -8.18 -0.38 -25.51
CA LEU A 554 -8.63 1.00 -25.56
C LEU A 554 -8.92 1.43 -27.01
N GLU A 555 -9.71 2.49 -27.16
CA GLU A 555 -10.11 3.05 -28.47
C GLU A 555 -8.91 3.39 -29.37
N VAL A 556 -7.78 3.75 -28.74
CA VAL A 556 -6.54 4.11 -29.44
C VAL A 556 -5.95 2.93 -30.23
N ALA A 557 -6.24 1.70 -29.85
CA ALA A 557 -5.79 0.51 -30.60
C ALA A 557 -6.36 0.48 -32.03
N GLY A 558 -7.59 0.98 -32.23
CA GLY A 558 -8.25 1.04 -33.53
C GLY A 558 -8.00 2.34 -34.31
N THR A 559 -7.47 3.37 -33.68
CA THR A 559 -7.35 4.72 -34.28
C THR A 559 -5.91 5.18 -34.52
N ALA A 560 -4.95 4.70 -33.72
CA ALA A 560 -3.56 5.12 -33.86
C ALA A 560 -2.84 4.37 -35.00
N PRO A 561 -1.93 5.05 -35.74
CA PRO A 561 -1.04 4.37 -36.67
C PRO A 561 -0.20 3.29 -35.91
N PRO A 562 -0.14 2.03 -36.41
CA PRO A 562 0.52 0.94 -35.68
C PRO A 562 1.94 1.23 -35.21
N ALA A 563 2.78 1.82 -36.08
CA ALA A 563 4.16 2.15 -35.74
C ALA A 563 4.28 3.24 -34.65
N ALA A 564 3.33 4.18 -34.60
CA ALA A 564 3.28 5.19 -33.56
C ALA A 564 2.83 4.56 -32.23
N ALA A 565 1.75 3.77 -32.26
CA ALA A 565 1.24 3.06 -31.07
C ALA A 565 2.34 2.16 -30.46
N GLU A 566 3.06 1.41 -31.30
CA GLU A 566 4.16 0.55 -30.87
C GLU A 566 5.21 1.34 -30.09
N ARG A 567 5.64 2.48 -30.62
CA ARG A 567 6.69 3.29 -30.02
C ARG A 567 6.27 4.03 -28.75
N VAL A 568 5.08 4.68 -28.76
CA VAL A 568 4.73 5.66 -27.73
C VAL A 568 3.72 5.15 -26.69
N LEU A 569 3.05 4.02 -26.96
CA LEU A 569 2.08 3.40 -26.06
C LEU A 569 2.58 2.04 -25.55
N PHE A 570 2.88 1.14 -26.47
CA PHE A 570 3.32 -0.21 -26.08
C PHE A 570 4.73 -0.23 -25.51
N THR A 571 5.62 0.68 -25.92
CA THR A 571 7.00 0.80 -25.40
C THR A 571 7.68 -0.57 -25.20
N PRO A 572 7.84 -1.37 -26.27
CA PRO A 572 8.39 -2.72 -26.16
C PRO A 572 9.83 -2.68 -25.66
N HIS A 573 10.22 -3.73 -24.92
CA HIS A 573 11.56 -3.84 -24.35
C HIS A 573 12.11 -5.27 -24.44
N GLU A 574 13.45 -5.39 -24.36
CA GLU A 574 14.18 -6.66 -24.35
C GLU A 574 14.94 -6.86 -23.03
N VAL A 575 14.42 -6.31 -21.92
CA VAL A 575 15.06 -6.45 -20.62
C VAL A 575 14.99 -7.91 -20.16
N ARG A 576 16.14 -8.45 -19.78
CA ARG A 576 16.26 -9.81 -19.24
C ARG A 576 15.99 -9.80 -17.75
N LEU A 577 14.79 -10.16 -17.35
CA LEU A 577 14.35 -10.14 -15.95
C LEU A 577 15.15 -11.11 -15.06
N GLU A 578 15.65 -12.23 -15.62
CA GLU A 578 16.57 -13.12 -14.93
C GLU A 578 17.85 -12.42 -14.45
N GLN A 579 18.50 -11.70 -15.36
CA GLN A 579 19.73 -11.00 -15.03
C GLN A 579 19.49 -9.86 -14.05
N LEU A 580 18.34 -9.19 -14.18
CA LEU A 580 17.91 -8.17 -13.26
C LEU A 580 17.70 -8.75 -11.86
N ALA A 581 16.93 -9.83 -11.72
CA ALA A 581 16.68 -10.49 -10.45
C ALA A 581 17.98 -10.92 -9.76
N LEU A 582 18.86 -11.59 -10.50
CA LEU A 582 20.15 -12.05 -9.98
C LEU A 582 21.07 -10.90 -9.54
N ALA A 583 21.07 -9.78 -10.27
CA ALA A 583 21.86 -8.59 -9.92
C ALA A 583 21.43 -7.97 -8.57
N TYR A 584 20.14 -8.09 -8.22
CA TYR A 584 19.57 -7.64 -6.95
C TYR A 584 19.50 -8.73 -5.87
N GLY A 585 19.99 -9.94 -6.15
CA GLY A 585 20.02 -11.05 -5.20
C GLY A 585 18.68 -11.74 -4.98
N TRP A 586 17.77 -11.69 -5.94
CA TRP A 586 16.48 -12.36 -5.92
C TRP A 586 16.57 -13.75 -6.56
N GLU A 587 15.89 -14.75 -5.99
CA GLU A 587 15.67 -16.03 -6.66
C GLU A 587 14.80 -15.77 -7.90
N TYR A 588 15.20 -16.32 -9.06
CA TYR A 588 14.47 -16.15 -10.30
C TYR A 588 13.91 -17.48 -10.79
N ARG A 589 12.64 -17.44 -11.26
CA ARG A 589 11.99 -18.56 -11.94
C ARG A 589 11.24 -18.07 -13.17
N ARG A 590 11.52 -18.69 -14.33
CA ARG A 590 10.75 -18.49 -15.55
C ARG A 590 9.76 -19.65 -15.72
N ILE A 591 8.48 -19.35 -15.78
CA ILE A 591 7.40 -20.33 -15.75
C ILE A 591 6.54 -20.16 -17.00
N THR A 592 6.35 -21.27 -17.75
CA THR A 592 5.66 -21.26 -19.04
C THR A 592 4.46 -22.22 -19.10
N THR A 593 4.22 -23.01 -18.04
CA THR A 593 3.13 -24.00 -18.02
C THR A 593 2.32 -23.89 -16.72
N ARG A 594 1.06 -24.30 -16.79
CA ARG A 594 0.14 -24.28 -15.65
C ARG A 594 0.66 -25.08 -14.46
N SER A 595 1.11 -26.31 -14.69
CA SER A 595 1.61 -27.18 -13.61
C SER A 595 2.86 -26.62 -12.91
N ALA A 596 3.77 -26.00 -13.68
CA ALA A 596 4.94 -25.37 -13.11
C ALA A 596 4.58 -24.12 -12.26
N LEU A 597 3.54 -23.36 -12.68
CA LEU A 597 3.03 -22.23 -11.92
C LEU A 597 2.38 -22.69 -10.62
N ASP A 598 1.50 -23.67 -10.67
CA ASP A 598 0.85 -24.23 -9.48
C ASP A 598 1.90 -24.78 -8.49
N GLN A 599 2.93 -25.47 -8.98
CA GLN A 599 4.02 -25.95 -8.15
C GLN A 599 4.81 -24.80 -7.50
N ALA A 600 5.15 -23.74 -8.25
CA ALA A 600 5.90 -22.60 -7.73
C ALA A 600 5.12 -21.84 -6.65
N LEU A 601 3.80 -21.69 -6.85
CA LEU A 601 2.92 -20.96 -5.92
C LEU A 601 2.57 -21.75 -4.65
N THR A 602 2.68 -23.08 -4.69
CA THR A 602 2.42 -23.97 -3.54
C THR A 602 3.69 -24.41 -2.82
N SER A 603 4.87 -24.17 -3.40
CA SER A 603 6.16 -24.46 -2.74
C SER A 603 6.44 -23.46 -1.60
N PRO A 604 7.12 -23.87 -0.54
CA PRO A 604 7.54 -22.95 0.51
C PRO A 604 8.40 -21.81 -0.04
N VAL A 605 8.14 -20.60 0.43
CA VAL A 605 8.90 -19.39 0.08
C VAL A 605 9.80 -19.03 1.26
N GLY A 606 11.11 -19.11 1.05
CA GLY A 606 12.12 -18.82 2.09
C GLY A 606 12.64 -17.39 2.09
N GLY A 607 12.36 -16.60 1.05
CA GLY A 607 12.91 -15.25 0.87
C GLY A 607 12.28 -14.53 -0.33
N ARG A 608 13.09 -13.83 -1.11
CA ARG A 608 12.70 -12.98 -2.24
C ARG A 608 12.69 -13.76 -3.55
N GLN A 609 11.55 -13.86 -4.20
CA GLN A 609 11.41 -14.55 -5.49
C GLN A 609 10.82 -13.65 -6.56
N LEU A 610 11.42 -13.63 -7.75
CA LEU A 610 10.88 -13.04 -8.95
C LEU A 610 10.45 -14.18 -9.89
N ILE A 611 9.15 -14.27 -10.15
CA ILE A 611 8.55 -15.27 -11.03
C ILE A 611 8.14 -14.58 -12.32
N GLU A 612 8.80 -14.90 -13.43
CA GLU A 612 8.44 -14.41 -14.75
C GLU A 612 7.51 -15.41 -15.45
N VAL A 613 6.36 -14.92 -15.87
CA VAL A 613 5.39 -15.66 -16.70
C VAL A 613 5.31 -14.96 -18.06
N PRO A 614 5.95 -15.51 -19.10
CA PRO A 614 5.80 -14.98 -20.46
C PRO A 614 4.37 -15.14 -20.94
N LEU A 615 3.79 -14.04 -21.41
CA LEU A 615 2.44 -13.99 -21.93
C LEU A 615 2.44 -13.59 -23.40
N ALA A 616 1.48 -14.11 -24.15
CA ALA A 616 1.23 -13.60 -25.48
C ALA A 616 0.70 -12.16 -25.41
N ARG A 617 1.12 -11.37 -26.39
CA ARG A 617 0.63 -10.01 -26.58
C ARG A 617 -0.86 -9.96 -26.94
#